data_ca8fb94f9d0477c9a78efc077ec21fe2
#
_entry.id   ca8fb94f9d0477c9a78efc077ec21fe2
#
_cell.length_a   1.000
_cell.length_b   1.000
_cell.length_c   1.000
_cell.angle_alpha   90.00
_cell.angle_beta   90.00
_cell.angle_gamma   90.00
#
_symmetry.space_group_name_H-M   'P 1'
#
loop_
_entity.id
_entity.type
_entity.pdbx_description
1 polymer ?
#
loop_
_entity_poly.entity_id
_entity_poly.type
_entity_poly.pdbx_seq_one_letter_code
_entity_poly.pdbx_strand_id
1 'polypeptide(L)'
;MLVETKAKVGVFAIALGAYLPQFPTLVPEFETQYDAFKKTIPDTVEMIDGGIVTTKELSMEAGDKFRAADVDLVILQLLTYATSYNMLPAVRDLNVPVVLVNVQKRKAPDYANTDTPKWLGELYACGAVGEMVADLERAGKRHAVITGVVEGGDAYVAKEIDEWCRAAQVRRRFRYTNIAQIGRPYPGMMDLYIDETNLYNRMGLYTKQFDWEKMWAIADPVTDEAAIRAKAEEILDTFDIEGGATVETVWDMAKYVVAFEEWVKKEDLGMVASHYDGFAKGVAGKLDSMLIPAFSMLIKQGTACAVEGDMKVAMAMSILKTIAGTGQLSEMYSIDFNEDICIIGHSGSGDADISQAKKPSMKIVDVFHGKTGGGYLTQFYPPVGDVTYLGITQDKDGHFKFVAAEGVNEDGPIFTFGDTNMRTRFSIGAREFCNRWSEAGPTHHMAAAVGHHIDTILKVAKILDVPVDIVCR
;
A
#
# COMPACT_ATOMS: atom_id res chain seq x y z
N MET A 1 0.49 9.68 9.55
CA MET A 1 -0.55 9.88 8.52
C MET A 1 -1.70 10.68 9.13
N LEU A 2 -2.44 11.47 8.34
CA LEU A 2 -3.58 12.26 8.84
C LEU A 2 -4.72 11.38 9.35
N VAL A 3 -4.96 10.26 8.69
CA VAL A 3 -5.90 9.22 9.13
C VAL A 3 -5.11 7.94 9.36
N GLU A 4 -4.96 7.60 10.63
CA GLU A 4 -4.21 6.43 11.04
C GLU A 4 -5.11 5.19 11.05
N THR A 5 -4.58 4.11 10.51
CA THR A 5 -5.18 2.78 10.60
C THR A 5 -4.10 1.80 11.01
N LYS A 6 -4.46 0.82 11.85
CA LYS A 6 -3.54 -0.22 12.29
C LYS A 6 -4.12 -1.59 11.98
N ALA A 7 -3.47 -2.34 11.08
CA ALA A 7 -3.93 -3.67 10.71
C ALA A 7 -3.95 -4.59 11.93
N LYS A 8 -4.92 -5.48 11.98
CA LYS A 8 -5.03 -6.51 13.01
C LYS A 8 -4.61 -7.84 12.45
N VAL A 9 -3.63 -8.46 13.07
CA VAL A 9 -3.06 -9.74 12.63
C VAL A 9 -3.32 -10.79 13.71
N GLY A 10 -4.13 -11.80 13.35
CA GLY A 10 -4.33 -12.97 14.20
C GLY A 10 -3.05 -13.82 14.20
N VAL A 11 -2.52 -14.13 15.36
CA VAL A 11 -1.30 -14.94 15.50
C VAL A 11 -1.60 -16.09 16.42
N PHE A 12 -1.27 -17.30 16.01
CA PHE A 12 -1.38 -18.50 16.84
C PHE A 12 -0.35 -19.55 16.44
N ALA A 13 -0.12 -20.51 17.31
CA ALA A 13 0.77 -21.63 17.03
C ALA A 13 0.02 -22.95 17.18
N ILE A 14 0.44 -24.00 16.47
CA ILE A 14 -0.14 -25.35 16.60
C ILE A 14 0.88 -26.40 16.99
N ALA A 15 0.41 -27.36 17.80
CA ALA A 15 1.14 -28.56 18.16
C ALA A 15 0.16 -29.72 18.38
N LEU A 16 0.58 -30.97 18.18
CA LEU A 16 -0.26 -32.14 18.45
C LEU A 16 -0.38 -32.39 19.95
N GLY A 17 -1.59 -32.21 20.50
CA GLY A 17 -1.85 -32.40 21.92
C GLY A 17 -1.47 -33.79 22.46
N ALA A 18 -1.55 -34.84 21.62
CA ALA A 18 -1.17 -36.20 22.00
C ALA A 18 0.33 -36.36 22.37
N TYR A 19 1.20 -35.47 21.91
CA TYR A 19 2.63 -35.50 22.27
C TYR A 19 2.91 -35.01 23.70
N LEU A 20 2.10 -34.09 24.21
CA LEU A 20 2.38 -33.40 25.46
C LEU A 20 2.40 -34.30 26.69
N PRO A 21 1.46 -35.28 26.88
CA PRO A 21 1.55 -36.25 27.97
C PRO A 21 2.72 -37.23 27.83
N GLN A 22 3.12 -37.54 26.59
CA GLN A 22 4.22 -38.48 26.31
C GLN A 22 5.59 -37.81 26.54
N PHE A 23 5.69 -36.53 26.21
CA PHE A 23 6.94 -35.75 26.29
C PHE A 23 6.67 -34.40 26.98
N PRO A 24 6.52 -34.38 28.33
CA PRO A 24 6.15 -33.15 29.05
C PRO A 24 7.14 -31.99 28.90
N THR A 25 8.39 -32.26 28.50
CA THR A 25 9.43 -31.27 28.23
C THR A 25 9.11 -30.38 27.01
N LEU A 26 8.19 -30.80 26.13
CA LEU A 26 7.76 -30.02 24.96
C LEU A 26 6.93 -28.79 25.36
N VAL A 27 6.21 -28.83 26.49
CA VAL A 27 5.33 -27.70 26.88
C VAL A 27 6.14 -26.41 27.07
N PRO A 28 7.12 -26.33 27.98
CA PRO A 28 7.92 -25.13 28.15
C PRO A 28 8.77 -24.78 26.93
N GLU A 29 9.16 -25.78 26.14
CA GLU A 29 9.87 -25.54 24.89
C GLU A 29 8.98 -24.78 23.87
N PHE A 30 7.74 -25.22 23.67
CA PHE A 30 6.79 -24.58 22.77
C PHE A 30 6.36 -23.18 23.24
N GLU A 31 6.17 -23.01 24.54
CA GLU A 31 5.90 -21.69 25.13
C GLU A 31 7.04 -20.70 24.82
N THR A 32 8.30 -21.15 25.02
CA THR A 32 9.49 -20.34 24.73
C THR A 32 9.58 -19.97 23.25
N GLN A 33 9.34 -20.92 22.35
CA GLN A 33 9.38 -20.69 20.91
C GLN A 33 8.26 -19.74 20.46
N TYR A 34 7.05 -19.92 20.98
CA TYR A 34 5.92 -19.06 20.62
C TYR A 34 6.10 -17.63 21.15
N ASP A 35 6.61 -17.47 22.38
CA ASP A 35 6.93 -16.14 22.92
C ASP A 35 8.04 -15.43 22.13
N ALA A 36 9.02 -16.17 21.63
CA ALA A 36 10.02 -15.63 20.73
C ALA A 36 9.42 -15.25 19.36
N PHE A 37 8.54 -16.08 18.83
CA PHE A 37 7.87 -15.83 17.56
C PHE A 37 6.97 -14.57 17.59
N LYS A 38 6.19 -14.39 18.64
CA LYS A 38 5.36 -13.19 18.82
C LYS A 38 6.17 -11.89 18.72
N LYS A 39 7.43 -11.90 19.12
CA LYS A 39 8.34 -10.74 19.03
C LYS A 39 8.82 -10.44 17.60
N THR A 40 8.61 -11.35 16.65
CA THR A 40 8.92 -11.12 15.23
C THR A 40 7.80 -10.35 14.50
N ILE A 41 6.62 -10.27 15.10
CA ILE A 41 5.51 -9.49 14.55
C ILE A 41 5.81 -8.00 14.79
N PRO A 42 5.86 -7.17 13.74
CA PRO A 42 6.21 -5.77 13.88
C PRO A 42 5.15 -4.99 14.66
N ASP A 43 5.57 -3.96 15.40
CA ASP A 43 4.69 -3.08 16.18
C ASP A 43 3.80 -2.16 15.31
N THR A 44 4.07 -2.12 14.02
CA THR A 44 3.23 -1.44 13.01
C THR A 44 1.84 -2.05 12.86
N VAL A 45 1.63 -3.28 13.36
CA VAL A 45 0.32 -3.95 13.39
C VAL A 45 -0.14 -4.24 14.82
N GLU A 46 -1.44 -4.42 15.01
CA GLU A 46 -2.02 -4.91 16.27
C GLU A 46 -2.10 -6.44 16.21
N MET A 47 -1.33 -7.10 17.07
CA MET A 47 -1.35 -8.56 17.17
C MET A 47 -2.53 -9.03 18.03
N ILE A 48 -3.34 -9.95 17.50
CA ILE A 48 -4.41 -10.65 18.23
C ILE A 48 -3.92 -12.05 18.54
N ASP A 49 -3.57 -12.31 19.81
CA ASP A 49 -2.97 -13.56 20.27
C ASP A 49 -4.04 -14.67 20.40
N GLY A 50 -3.93 -15.69 19.56
CA GLY A 50 -4.75 -16.92 19.58
C GLY A 50 -4.18 -18.01 20.49
N GLY A 51 -2.93 -17.88 20.95
CA GLY A 51 -2.27 -18.85 21.82
C GLY A 51 -1.70 -20.07 21.10
N ILE A 52 -1.27 -21.06 21.89
CA ILE A 52 -0.84 -22.37 21.39
C ILE A 52 -2.03 -23.31 21.34
N VAL A 53 -2.40 -23.73 20.14
CA VAL A 53 -3.57 -24.56 19.86
C VAL A 53 -3.16 -26.03 19.75
N THR A 54 -3.65 -26.84 20.67
CA THR A 54 -3.38 -28.29 20.75
C THR A 54 -4.62 -29.15 20.61
N THR A 55 -5.81 -28.53 20.61
CA THR A 55 -7.11 -29.21 20.45
C THR A 55 -8.01 -28.42 19.50
N LYS A 56 -9.08 -29.09 19.04
CA LYS A 56 -10.11 -28.45 18.20
C LYS A 56 -10.81 -27.30 18.94
N GLU A 57 -11.07 -27.44 20.21
CA GLU A 57 -11.76 -26.44 21.05
C GLU A 57 -10.92 -25.15 21.14
N LEU A 58 -9.63 -25.26 21.43
CA LEU A 58 -8.71 -24.12 21.42
C LEU A 58 -8.62 -23.46 20.04
N SER A 59 -8.70 -24.25 18.96
CA SER A 59 -8.75 -23.71 17.60
C SER A 59 -10.02 -22.88 17.36
N MET A 60 -11.17 -23.34 17.86
CA MET A 60 -12.42 -22.59 17.78
C MET A 60 -12.34 -21.27 18.57
N GLU A 61 -11.81 -21.33 19.80
CA GLU A 61 -11.62 -20.12 20.64
C GLU A 61 -10.70 -19.09 19.97
N ALA A 62 -9.61 -19.52 19.35
CA ALA A 62 -8.75 -18.63 18.55
C ALA A 62 -9.52 -17.99 17.39
N GLY A 63 -10.32 -18.78 16.66
CA GLY A 63 -11.17 -18.28 15.58
C GLY A 63 -12.20 -17.26 16.04
N ASP A 64 -12.81 -17.46 17.21
CA ASP A 64 -13.76 -16.51 17.79
C ASP A 64 -13.09 -15.17 18.14
N LYS A 65 -11.88 -15.20 18.70
CA LYS A 65 -11.08 -13.99 18.95
C LYS A 65 -10.77 -13.25 17.65
N PHE A 66 -10.36 -13.97 16.60
CA PHE A 66 -9.99 -13.38 15.31
C PHE A 66 -11.19 -12.75 14.62
N ARG A 67 -12.34 -13.39 14.64
CA ARG A 67 -13.59 -12.83 14.10
C ARG A 67 -14.02 -11.58 14.88
N ALA A 68 -14.02 -11.64 16.21
CA ALA A 68 -14.42 -10.51 17.05
C ALA A 68 -13.51 -9.29 16.85
N ALA A 69 -12.23 -9.51 16.57
CA ALA A 69 -11.27 -8.46 16.28
C ALA A 69 -11.33 -7.94 14.83
N ASP A 70 -12.00 -8.64 13.92
CA ASP A 70 -12.00 -8.38 12.47
C ASP A 70 -10.56 -8.29 11.93
N VAL A 71 -9.82 -9.40 12.02
CA VAL A 71 -8.42 -9.44 11.59
C VAL A 71 -8.26 -9.30 10.08
N ASP A 72 -7.13 -8.76 9.63
CA ASP A 72 -6.78 -8.55 8.23
C ASP A 72 -5.91 -9.66 7.64
N LEU A 73 -5.29 -10.44 8.51
CA LEU A 73 -4.36 -11.49 8.19
C LEU A 73 -4.32 -12.49 9.35
N VAL A 74 -4.05 -13.75 9.07
CA VAL A 74 -3.70 -14.74 10.09
C VAL A 74 -2.30 -15.28 9.82
N ILE A 75 -1.45 -15.29 10.84
CA ILE A 75 -0.12 -15.90 10.83
C ILE A 75 -0.12 -17.09 11.79
N LEU A 76 0.20 -18.26 11.27
CA LEU A 76 0.24 -19.52 11.99
C LEU A 76 1.67 -20.02 12.10
N GLN A 77 2.20 -20.14 13.31
CA GLN A 77 3.46 -20.83 13.56
C GLN A 77 3.25 -22.33 13.71
N LEU A 78 4.01 -23.12 12.98
CA LEU A 78 4.09 -24.57 13.17
C LEU A 78 5.19 -24.87 14.19
N LEU A 79 4.83 -25.35 15.40
CA LEU A 79 5.79 -25.72 16.44
C LEU A 79 6.32 -27.16 16.25
N THR A 80 5.45 -28.05 15.80
CA THR A 80 5.72 -29.44 15.49
C THR A 80 4.62 -29.96 14.57
N TYR A 81 4.58 -31.24 14.25
CA TYR A 81 3.41 -31.82 13.59
C TYR A 81 2.14 -31.58 14.42
N ALA A 82 1.07 -31.29 13.74
CA ALA A 82 -0.29 -31.20 14.27
C ALA A 82 -1.28 -31.64 13.20
N THR A 83 -2.48 -32.04 13.60
CA THR A 83 -3.57 -32.32 12.66
C THR A 83 -4.28 -31.04 12.24
N SER A 84 -4.93 -31.03 11.08
CA SER A 84 -5.66 -29.87 10.54
C SER A 84 -6.81 -29.38 11.44
N TYR A 85 -7.31 -30.20 12.37
CA TYR A 85 -8.24 -29.75 13.40
C TYR A 85 -7.68 -28.66 14.33
N ASN A 86 -6.35 -28.55 14.43
CA ASN A 86 -5.70 -27.51 15.22
C ASN A 86 -5.66 -26.18 14.45
N MET A 87 -5.88 -26.16 13.14
CA MET A 87 -5.84 -24.95 12.30
C MET A 87 -7.21 -24.56 11.76
N LEU A 88 -7.87 -25.49 11.07
CA LEU A 88 -9.02 -25.17 10.22
C LEU A 88 -10.18 -24.51 10.96
N PRO A 89 -10.57 -24.90 12.19
CA PRO A 89 -11.61 -24.22 12.94
C PRO A 89 -11.28 -22.75 13.25
N ALA A 90 -10.01 -22.43 13.47
CA ALA A 90 -9.58 -21.05 13.75
C ALA A 90 -9.75 -20.11 12.54
N VAL A 91 -9.67 -20.63 11.31
CA VAL A 91 -9.69 -19.83 10.09
C VAL A 91 -10.92 -20.04 9.21
N ARG A 92 -11.77 -21.01 9.55
CA ARG A 92 -12.93 -21.43 8.75
C ARG A 92 -13.82 -20.26 8.32
N ASP A 93 -14.19 -19.41 9.26
CA ASP A 93 -15.18 -18.34 9.05
C ASP A 93 -14.52 -16.98 8.73
N LEU A 94 -13.20 -16.96 8.45
CA LEU A 94 -12.46 -15.76 8.09
C LEU A 94 -12.29 -15.66 6.57
N ASN A 95 -12.41 -14.45 6.03
CA ASN A 95 -12.10 -14.17 4.62
C ASN A 95 -10.79 -13.36 4.48
N VAL A 96 -9.73 -13.88 5.11
CA VAL A 96 -8.38 -13.33 5.02
C VAL A 96 -7.40 -14.46 4.74
N PRO A 97 -6.21 -14.18 4.17
CA PRO A 97 -5.19 -15.19 3.97
C PRO A 97 -4.66 -15.76 5.29
N VAL A 98 -4.17 -17.00 5.20
CA VAL A 98 -3.46 -17.68 6.26
C VAL A 98 -2.01 -17.89 5.83
N VAL A 99 -1.07 -17.31 6.57
CA VAL A 99 0.37 -17.47 6.35
C VAL A 99 0.90 -18.51 7.33
N LEU A 100 1.33 -19.65 6.80
CA LEU A 100 1.95 -20.71 7.60
C LEU A 100 3.44 -20.43 7.72
N VAL A 101 3.91 -20.23 8.94
CA VAL A 101 5.33 -20.02 9.22
C VAL A 101 5.92 -21.34 9.72
N ASN A 102 6.60 -22.00 8.80
CA ASN A 102 7.29 -23.27 8.98
C ASN A 102 8.75 -23.00 9.35
N VAL A 103 9.02 -22.76 10.62
CA VAL A 103 10.37 -22.47 11.11
C VAL A 103 10.81 -23.57 12.09
N GLN A 104 11.91 -24.23 11.76
CA GLN A 104 12.52 -25.16 12.70
C GLN A 104 13.52 -24.43 13.62
N LYS A 105 13.71 -24.94 14.83
CA LYS A 105 14.60 -24.30 15.81
C LYS A 105 16.07 -24.35 15.40
N ARG A 106 16.55 -25.47 14.87
CA ARG A 106 17.94 -25.72 14.51
C ARG A 106 18.21 -25.63 13.02
N LYS A 107 19.37 -25.11 12.64
CA LYS A 107 19.82 -25.08 11.22
C LYS A 107 20.02 -26.48 10.62
N ALA A 108 20.50 -27.40 11.45
CA ALA A 108 20.73 -28.77 11.03
C ALA A 108 20.41 -29.77 12.16
N PRO A 109 19.98 -30.99 11.81
CA PRO A 109 19.88 -32.08 12.78
C PRO A 109 21.25 -32.45 13.33
N ASP A 110 21.33 -32.73 14.65
CA ASP A 110 22.45 -33.49 15.24
C ASP A 110 22.10 -34.97 15.13
N TYR A 111 22.53 -35.60 14.05
CA TYR A 111 22.15 -36.98 13.72
C TYR A 111 22.48 -37.98 14.81
N ALA A 112 23.52 -37.74 15.59
CA ALA A 112 23.95 -38.67 16.67
C ALA A 112 23.18 -38.48 17.99
N ASN A 113 22.70 -37.26 18.27
CA ASN A 113 22.14 -36.89 19.58
C ASN A 113 20.70 -36.36 19.51
N THR A 114 20.01 -36.49 18.37
CA THR A 114 18.61 -36.11 18.23
C THR A 114 17.73 -37.31 18.61
N ASP A 115 17.21 -37.29 19.83
CA ASP A 115 16.17 -38.21 20.29
C ASP A 115 14.76 -37.72 19.87
N THR A 116 13.73 -38.52 20.19
CA THR A 116 12.34 -38.20 19.82
C THR A 116 11.86 -36.85 20.36
N PRO A 117 12.04 -36.48 21.65
CA PRO A 117 11.66 -35.17 22.17
C PRO A 117 12.36 -34.01 21.45
N LYS A 118 13.64 -34.11 21.18
CA LYS A 118 14.39 -33.07 20.44
C LYS A 118 13.93 -32.98 19.00
N TRP A 119 13.69 -34.08 18.33
CA TRP A 119 13.16 -34.07 16.98
C TRP A 119 11.80 -33.37 16.92
N LEU A 120 10.86 -33.77 17.80
CA LEU A 120 9.53 -33.14 17.86
C LEU A 120 9.58 -31.64 18.22
N GLY A 121 10.45 -31.25 19.15
CA GLY A 121 10.52 -29.88 19.67
C GLY A 121 11.39 -28.92 18.83
N GLU A 122 12.35 -29.45 18.06
CA GLU A 122 13.34 -28.58 17.42
C GLU A 122 13.38 -28.67 15.88
N LEU A 123 12.83 -29.76 15.29
CA LEU A 123 13.05 -30.07 13.87
C LEU A 123 11.78 -30.41 13.08
N TYR A 124 10.67 -30.74 13.73
CA TYR A 124 9.52 -31.36 13.05
C TYR A 124 8.37 -30.41 12.68
N ALA A 125 8.63 -29.12 12.54
CA ALA A 125 7.62 -28.15 12.07
C ALA A 125 7.13 -28.48 10.63
N CYS A 126 8.02 -28.88 9.73
CA CYS A 126 7.70 -29.17 8.34
C CYS A 126 6.73 -30.36 8.14
N GLY A 127 6.60 -31.24 9.13
CA GLY A 127 5.69 -32.40 9.04
C GLY A 127 4.20 -32.03 8.90
N ALA A 128 3.80 -30.87 9.36
CA ALA A 128 2.42 -30.39 9.29
C ALA A 128 2.10 -29.60 7.99
N VAL A 129 3.10 -29.06 7.30
CA VAL A 129 2.89 -28.11 6.17
C VAL A 129 2.01 -28.68 5.08
N GLY A 130 2.32 -29.89 4.61
CA GLY A 130 1.60 -30.50 3.49
C GLY A 130 0.12 -30.76 3.81
N GLU A 131 -0.19 -31.21 5.02
CA GLU A 131 -1.57 -31.41 5.48
C GLU A 131 -2.32 -30.09 5.57
N MET A 132 -1.72 -29.08 6.21
CA MET A 132 -2.35 -27.77 6.39
C MET A 132 -2.65 -27.09 5.05
N VAL A 133 -1.70 -27.11 4.11
CA VAL A 133 -1.87 -26.51 2.78
C VAL A 133 -2.96 -27.24 2.00
N ALA A 134 -2.96 -28.58 2.00
CA ALA A 134 -3.98 -29.37 1.29
C ALA A 134 -5.41 -29.06 1.79
N ASP A 135 -5.57 -28.87 3.11
CA ASP A 135 -6.88 -28.55 3.68
C ASP A 135 -7.29 -27.10 3.46
N LEU A 136 -6.36 -26.14 3.48
CA LEU A 136 -6.64 -24.74 3.11
C LEU A 136 -7.08 -24.64 1.63
N GLU A 137 -6.40 -25.34 0.71
CA GLU A 137 -6.81 -25.41 -0.70
C GLU A 137 -8.23 -25.99 -0.85
N ARG A 138 -8.51 -27.11 -0.21
CA ARG A 138 -9.84 -27.74 -0.28
C ARG A 138 -10.94 -26.92 0.38
N ALA A 139 -10.58 -26.08 1.37
CA ALA A 139 -11.48 -25.14 2.02
C ALA A 139 -11.61 -23.81 1.26
N GLY A 140 -10.92 -23.62 0.12
CA GLY A 140 -10.91 -22.40 -0.66
C GLY A 140 -10.30 -21.21 0.07
N LYS A 141 -9.32 -21.46 0.97
CA LYS A 141 -8.66 -20.42 1.75
C LYS A 141 -7.38 -19.95 1.06
N ARG A 142 -7.24 -18.65 0.87
CA ARG A 142 -5.98 -18.06 0.41
C ARG A 142 -4.92 -18.30 1.45
N HIS A 143 -3.75 -18.72 1.01
CA HIS A 143 -2.65 -19.04 1.94
C HIS A 143 -1.29 -18.78 1.32
N ALA A 144 -0.27 -18.78 2.18
CA ALA A 144 1.13 -18.78 1.81
C ALA A 144 1.94 -19.58 2.85
N VAL A 145 3.16 -19.96 2.47
CA VAL A 145 4.08 -20.67 3.35
C VAL A 145 5.40 -19.91 3.40
N ILE A 146 5.90 -19.69 4.61
CA ILE A 146 7.24 -19.14 4.88
C ILE A 146 8.04 -20.25 5.56
N THR A 147 9.12 -20.69 4.94
CA THR A 147 9.99 -21.72 5.52
C THR A 147 11.34 -21.11 5.92
N GLY A 148 11.81 -21.45 7.12
CA GLY A 148 13.05 -20.90 7.62
C GLY A 148 13.54 -21.54 8.91
N VAL A 149 14.41 -20.83 9.62
CA VAL A 149 15.07 -21.31 10.83
C VAL A 149 15.13 -20.22 11.93
N VAL A 150 14.98 -20.64 13.19
CA VAL A 150 15.09 -19.72 14.33
C VAL A 150 16.54 -19.47 14.73
N GLU A 151 17.37 -20.51 14.70
CA GLU A 151 18.76 -20.45 15.17
C GLU A 151 19.61 -19.47 14.37
N GLY A 152 20.15 -18.44 15.05
CA GLY A 152 20.98 -17.40 14.47
C GLY A 152 20.21 -16.30 13.75
N GLY A 153 18.89 -16.35 13.80
CA GLY A 153 18.00 -15.44 13.06
C GLY A 153 17.91 -15.80 11.57
N ASP A 154 16.81 -15.41 10.96
CA ASP A 154 16.56 -15.60 9.53
C ASP A 154 15.99 -14.32 8.92
N ALA A 155 16.82 -13.59 8.19
CA ALA A 155 16.45 -12.34 7.56
C ALA A 155 15.33 -12.50 6.52
N TYR A 156 15.26 -13.66 5.85
CA TYR A 156 14.19 -13.96 4.90
C TYR A 156 12.85 -14.08 5.63
N VAL A 157 12.78 -14.83 6.71
CA VAL A 157 11.55 -14.98 7.52
C VAL A 157 11.08 -13.63 8.06
N ALA A 158 12.01 -12.82 8.59
CA ALA A 158 11.69 -11.49 9.12
C ALA A 158 11.15 -10.56 8.03
N LYS A 159 11.78 -10.54 6.86
CA LYS A 159 11.33 -9.77 5.68
C LYS A 159 9.93 -10.21 5.25
N GLU A 160 9.70 -11.52 5.10
CA GLU A 160 8.42 -12.06 4.67
C GLU A 160 7.28 -11.69 5.64
N ILE A 161 7.50 -11.81 6.94
CA ILE A 161 6.50 -11.42 7.97
C ILE A 161 6.20 -9.93 7.89
N ASP A 162 7.21 -9.06 7.78
CA ASP A 162 7.06 -7.62 7.66
C ASP A 162 6.24 -7.24 6.41
N GLU A 163 6.57 -7.82 5.26
CA GLU A 163 5.84 -7.57 4.00
C GLU A 163 4.37 -8.02 4.07
N TRP A 164 4.07 -9.17 4.69
CA TRP A 164 2.69 -9.59 4.92
C TRP A 164 1.94 -8.64 5.85
N CYS A 165 2.59 -8.13 6.89
CA CYS A 165 2.00 -7.14 7.79
C CYS A 165 1.72 -5.81 7.08
N ARG A 166 2.65 -5.33 6.23
CA ARG A 166 2.41 -4.14 5.37
C ARG A 166 1.28 -4.37 4.38
N ALA A 167 1.21 -5.54 3.79
CA ALA A 167 0.10 -5.90 2.89
C ALA A 167 -1.26 -5.92 3.63
N ALA A 168 -1.30 -6.43 4.87
CA ALA A 168 -2.49 -6.37 5.72
C ALA A 168 -2.91 -4.93 6.05
N GLN A 169 -1.94 -4.01 6.20
CA GLN A 169 -2.20 -2.60 6.44
C GLN A 169 -2.96 -1.95 5.26
N VAL A 170 -2.70 -2.37 4.02
CA VAL A 170 -3.47 -1.89 2.84
C VAL A 170 -4.95 -2.27 2.97
N ARG A 171 -5.25 -3.53 3.32
CA ARG A 171 -6.64 -3.97 3.52
C ARG A 171 -7.34 -3.18 4.62
N ARG A 172 -6.66 -2.99 5.77
CA ARG A 172 -7.19 -2.19 6.89
C ARG A 172 -7.49 -0.77 6.44
N ARG A 173 -6.57 -0.14 5.70
CA ARG A 173 -6.75 1.21 5.20
C ARG A 173 -7.95 1.31 4.26
N PHE A 174 -8.10 0.38 3.31
CA PHE A 174 -9.23 0.37 2.37
C PHE A 174 -10.57 0.21 3.07
N ARG A 175 -10.66 -0.60 4.10
CA ARG A 175 -11.92 -0.86 4.83
C ARG A 175 -12.29 0.19 5.86
N TYR A 176 -11.31 0.94 6.37
CA TYR A 176 -11.51 1.86 7.48
C TYR A 176 -11.19 3.33 7.13
N THR A 177 -10.94 3.61 5.87
CA THR A 177 -10.92 4.97 5.34
C THR A 177 -11.85 5.07 4.13
N ASN A 178 -12.11 6.31 3.69
CA ASN A 178 -12.95 6.58 2.54
C ASN A 178 -12.10 7.15 1.39
N ILE A 179 -12.63 7.09 0.17
CA ILE A 179 -12.11 7.84 -0.97
C ILE A 179 -13.05 8.99 -1.31
N ALA A 180 -12.52 10.21 -1.36
CA ALA A 180 -13.29 11.36 -1.80
C ALA A 180 -13.20 11.50 -3.32
N GLN A 181 -14.35 11.66 -3.97
CA GLN A 181 -14.45 12.11 -5.36
C GLN A 181 -14.88 13.58 -5.36
N ILE A 182 -14.01 14.49 -5.80
CA ILE A 182 -14.35 15.90 -6.00
C ILE A 182 -14.74 16.08 -7.46
N GLY A 183 -16.02 16.40 -7.70
CA GLY A 183 -16.56 16.51 -9.06
C GLY A 183 -16.76 15.14 -9.71
N ARG A 184 -16.06 14.86 -10.81
CA ARG A 184 -16.23 13.67 -11.65
C ARG A 184 -14.92 13.29 -12.35
N PRO A 185 -14.81 12.08 -12.93
CA PRO A 185 -13.72 11.78 -13.88
C PRO A 185 -13.70 12.77 -15.04
N TYR A 186 -12.53 12.99 -15.62
CA TYR A 186 -12.38 13.88 -16.77
C TYR A 186 -13.28 13.42 -17.93
N PRO A 187 -14.05 14.34 -18.55
CA PRO A 187 -15.00 13.96 -19.60
C PRO A 187 -14.33 13.33 -20.81
N GLY A 188 -14.74 12.12 -21.14
CA GLY A 188 -14.20 11.38 -22.29
C GLY A 188 -13.07 10.40 -21.95
N MET A 189 -12.43 10.51 -20.81
CA MET A 189 -11.47 9.52 -20.31
C MET A 189 -12.24 8.35 -19.67
N MET A 190 -12.75 7.45 -20.51
CA MET A 190 -13.68 6.40 -20.08
C MET A 190 -13.01 5.31 -19.24
N ASP A 191 -11.71 5.15 -19.37
CA ASP A 191 -10.89 4.26 -18.57
C ASP A 191 -10.82 4.67 -17.08
N LEU A 192 -11.12 5.94 -16.75
CA LEU A 192 -11.12 6.43 -15.36
C LEU A 192 -12.40 6.08 -14.57
N TYR A 193 -13.49 5.77 -15.29
CA TYR A 193 -14.76 5.46 -14.63
C TYR A 193 -14.68 4.17 -13.82
N ILE A 194 -15.43 4.12 -12.74
CA ILE A 194 -15.47 3.00 -11.80
C ILE A 194 -16.91 2.77 -11.33
N ASP A 195 -17.26 1.51 -11.10
CA ASP A 195 -18.50 1.15 -10.41
C ASP A 195 -18.25 1.23 -8.89
N GLU A 196 -18.83 2.25 -8.24
CA GLU A 196 -18.67 2.50 -6.80
C GLU A 196 -19.28 1.39 -5.94
N THR A 197 -20.37 0.76 -6.38
CA THR A 197 -20.98 -0.38 -5.69
C THR A 197 -20.02 -1.57 -5.67
N ASN A 198 -19.40 -1.83 -6.82
CA ASN A 198 -18.40 -2.89 -6.95
C ASN A 198 -17.13 -2.56 -6.18
N LEU A 199 -16.69 -1.29 -6.18
CA LEU A 199 -15.56 -0.81 -5.38
C LEU A 199 -15.78 -1.10 -3.89
N TYR A 200 -16.95 -0.73 -3.36
CA TYR A 200 -17.28 -1.00 -1.96
C TYR A 200 -17.34 -2.49 -1.65
N ASN A 201 -18.01 -3.27 -2.50
CA ASN A 201 -18.17 -4.70 -2.27
C ASN A 201 -16.85 -5.48 -2.32
N ARG A 202 -15.96 -5.14 -3.26
CA ARG A 202 -14.70 -5.86 -3.48
C ARG A 202 -13.55 -5.36 -2.61
N MET A 203 -13.41 -4.05 -2.48
CA MET A 203 -12.27 -3.41 -1.79
C MET A 203 -12.62 -2.89 -0.40
N GLY A 204 -13.91 -2.74 -0.10
CA GLY A 204 -14.37 -2.14 1.16
C GLY A 204 -14.30 -0.61 1.18
N LEU A 205 -13.89 0.02 0.07
CA LEU A 205 -13.76 1.47 -0.04
C LEU A 205 -15.11 2.14 -0.31
N TYR A 206 -15.50 3.06 0.58
CA TYR A 206 -16.68 3.88 0.40
C TYR A 206 -16.32 5.21 -0.27
N THR A 207 -17.04 5.56 -1.34
CA THR A 207 -16.85 6.82 -2.07
C THR A 207 -17.69 7.92 -1.45
N LYS A 208 -17.06 9.02 -1.06
CA LYS A 208 -17.72 10.26 -0.62
C LYS A 208 -17.68 11.29 -1.74
N GLN A 209 -18.85 11.74 -2.18
CA GLN A 209 -19.00 12.70 -3.29
C GLN A 209 -18.98 14.14 -2.77
N PHE A 210 -18.11 14.94 -3.38
CA PHE A 210 -17.98 16.38 -3.12
C PHE A 210 -18.09 17.15 -4.44
N ASP A 211 -18.64 18.36 -4.38
CA ASP A 211 -18.64 19.34 -5.44
C ASP A 211 -17.78 20.55 -5.05
N TRP A 212 -17.54 21.45 -5.98
CA TRP A 212 -16.70 22.62 -5.76
C TRP A 212 -17.28 23.58 -4.73
N GLU A 213 -18.60 23.70 -4.63
CA GLU A 213 -19.27 24.53 -3.66
C GLU A 213 -19.06 24.00 -2.24
N LYS A 214 -19.13 22.69 -2.04
CA LYS A 214 -18.81 22.06 -0.74
C LYS A 214 -17.34 22.25 -0.37
N MET A 215 -16.43 22.09 -1.34
CA MET A 215 -14.99 22.28 -1.09
C MET A 215 -14.68 23.73 -0.73
N TRP A 216 -15.33 24.70 -1.39
CA TRP A 216 -15.22 26.11 -1.02
C TRP A 216 -15.74 26.39 0.38
N ALA A 217 -16.92 25.85 0.72
CA ALA A 217 -17.50 26.00 2.05
C ALA A 217 -16.65 25.41 3.19
N ILE A 218 -15.74 24.46 2.87
CA ILE A 218 -14.75 23.94 3.78
C ILE A 218 -13.56 24.89 3.91
N ALA A 219 -13.05 25.43 2.80
CA ALA A 219 -11.83 26.22 2.75
C ALA A 219 -12.03 27.69 3.13
N ASP A 220 -13.11 28.33 2.68
CA ASP A 220 -13.36 29.76 2.86
C ASP A 220 -13.43 30.22 4.33
N PRO A 221 -14.10 29.48 5.25
CA PRO A 221 -14.25 29.89 6.64
C PRO A 221 -12.99 29.80 7.50
N VAL A 222 -11.89 29.20 7.01
CA VAL A 222 -10.66 29.05 7.79
C VAL A 222 -10.03 30.42 8.05
N THR A 223 -9.97 30.81 9.32
CA THR A 223 -9.47 32.12 9.78
C THR A 223 -8.44 32.03 10.91
N ASP A 224 -8.00 30.82 11.27
CA ASP A 224 -6.95 30.64 12.29
C ASP A 224 -5.60 31.05 11.71
N GLU A 225 -5.24 32.32 11.94
CA GLU A 225 -4.00 32.91 11.45
C GLU A 225 -2.74 32.19 11.95
N ALA A 226 -2.78 31.64 13.17
CA ALA A 226 -1.63 30.93 13.74
C ALA A 226 -1.42 29.59 13.02
N ALA A 227 -2.50 28.84 12.79
CA ALA A 227 -2.46 27.58 12.03
C ALA A 227 -2.03 27.82 10.56
N ILE A 228 -2.56 28.88 9.91
CA ILE A 228 -2.19 29.24 8.54
C ILE A 228 -0.71 29.62 8.46
N ARG A 229 -0.20 30.43 9.39
CA ARG A 229 1.22 30.81 9.44
C ARG A 229 2.15 29.62 9.62
N ALA A 230 1.85 28.75 10.59
CA ALA A 230 2.62 27.54 10.80
C ALA A 230 2.63 26.64 9.55
N LYS A 231 1.50 26.53 8.86
CA LYS A 231 1.42 25.77 7.61
C LYS A 231 2.18 26.43 6.46
N ALA A 232 2.17 27.77 6.37
CA ALA A 232 2.96 28.50 5.38
C ALA A 232 4.47 28.25 5.59
N GLU A 233 4.95 28.26 6.83
CA GLU A 233 6.34 27.92 7.18
C GLU A 233 6.66 26.46 6.81
N GLU A 234 5.76 25.50 7.08
CA GLU A 234 5.92 24.09 6.68
C GLU A 234 6.01 23.93 5.15
N ILE A 235 5.19 24.65 4.38
CA ILE A 235 5.22 24.62 2.91
C ILE A 235 6.57 25.16 2.42
N LEU A 236 7.05 26.28 2.95
CA LEU A 236 8.35 26.89 2.60
C LEU A 236 9.54 26.00 3.01
N ASP A 237 9.38 25.21 4.08
CA ASP A 237 10.37 24.20 4.46
C ASP A 237 10.34 22.96 3.58
N THR A 238 9.18 22.62 3.04
CA THR A 238 9.01 21.44 2.19
C THR A 238 9.43 21.69 0.76
N PHE A 239 9.08 22.85 0.18
CA PHE A 239 9.29 23.16 -1.24
C PHE A 239 10.21 24.35 -1.45
N ASP A 240 10.99 24.30 -2.55
CA ASP A 240 11.67 25.45 -3.12
C ASP A 240 10.74 26.08 -4.17
N ILE A 241 10.10 27.19 -3.81
CA ILE A 241 9.08 27.83 -4.64
C ILE A 241 9.74 28.88 -5.53
N GLU A 242 9.53 28.77 -6.84
CA GLU A 242 10.09 29.66 -7.84
C GLU A 242 9.76 31.15 -7.57
N GLY A 243 10.76 32.01 -7.76
CA GLY A 243 10.60 33.47 -7.56
C GLY A 243 10.84 33.96 -6.13
N GLY A 244 11.14 33.07 -5.20
CA GLY A 244 11.39 33.43 -3.79
C GLY A 244 10.09 33.71 -3.04
N ALA A 245 9.50 32.67 -2.42
CA ALA A 245 8.25 32.79 -1.69
C ALA A 245 8.47 33.21 -0.23
N THR A 246 7.51 33.94 0.33
CA THR A 246 7.44 34.33 1.75
C THR A 246 6.14 33.76 2.35
N VAL A 247 5.99 33.85 3.67
CA VAL A 247 4.75 33.47 4.37
C VAL A 247 3.53 34.16 3.77
N GLU A 248 3.67 35.43 3.41
CA GLU A 248 2.59 36.24 2.83
C GLU A 248 2.20 35.76 1.44
N THR A 249 3.17 35.37 0.60
CA THR A 249 2.90 34.94 -0.78
C THR A 249 2.28 33.54 -0.84
N VAL A 250 2.51 32.69 0.17
CA VAL A 250 1.90 31.35 0.26
C VAL A 250 0.72 31.28 1.22
N TRP A 251 0.24 32.43 1.71
CA TRP A 251 -0.81 32.49 2.73
C TRP A 251 -2.10 31.77 2.31
N ASP A 252 -2.61 32.08 1.11
CA ASP A 252 -3.81 31.44 0.60
C ASP A 252 -3.61 29.93 0.37
N MET A 253 -2.44 29.54 -0.15
CA MET A 253 -2.06 28.13 -0.27
C MET A 253 -2.11 27.42 1.08
N ALA A 254 -1.48 28.03 2.12
CA ALA A 254 -1.46 27.48 3.46
C ALA A 254 -2.88 27.36 4.07
N LYS A 255 -3.73 28.37 3.83
CA LYS A 255 -5.13 28.34 4.22
C LYS A 255 -5.87 27.11 3.66
N TYR A 256 -5.68 26.81 2.36
CA TYR A 256 -6.29 25.63 1.73
C TYR A 256 -5.73 24.33 2.27
N VAL A 257 -4.42 24.25 2.53
CA VAL A 257 -3.82 23.05 3.14
C VAL A 257 -4.40 22.79 4.51
N VAL A 258 -4.50 23.80 5.39
CA VAL A 258 -5.12 23.68 6.72
C VAL A 258 -6.56 23.16 6.60
N ALA A 259 -7.36 23.75 5.70
CA ALA A 259 -8.74 23.35 5.48
C ALA A 259 -8.86 21.88 5.05
N PHE A 260 -8.01 21.46 4.12
CA PHE A 260 -8.08 20.10 3.56
C PHE A 260 -7.52 19.05 4.51
N GLU A 261 -6.55 19.36 5.34
CA GLU A 261 -6.10 18.46 6.40
C GLU A 261 -7.22 18.18 7.41
N GLU A 262 -7.96 19.20 7.84
CA GLU A 262 -9.10 19.03 8.73
C GLU A 262 -10.26 18.27 8.05
N TRP A 263 -10.51 18.55 6.78
CA TRP A 263 -11.50 17.83 5.99
C TRP A 263 -11.13 16.34 5.87
N VAL A 264 -9.87 16.02 5.56
CA VAL A 264 -9.37 14.63 5.47
C VAL A 264 -9.60 13.90 6.80
N LYS A 265 -9.27 14.52 7.92
CA LYS A 265 -9.49 13.92 9.25
C LYS A 265 -10.96 13.72 9.56
N LYS A 266 -11.80 14.75 9.32
CA LYS A 266 -13.24 14.73 9.61
C LYS A 266 -13.99 13.67 8.80
N GLU A 267 -13.56 13.46 7.57
CA GLU A 267 -14.24 12.55 6.64
C GLU A 267 -13.55 11.17 6.56
N ASP A 268 -12.51 10.92 7.37
CA ASP A 268 -11.71 9.68 7.39
C ASP A 268 -11.17 9.31 6.00
N LEU A 269 -10.55 10.29 5.30
CA LEU A 269 -10.11 10.08 3.92
C LEU A 269 -8.72 9.47 3.85
N GLY A 270 -8.63 8.30 3.28
CA GLY A 270 -7.37 7.68 2.88
C GLY A 270 -6.89 8.14 1.51
N MET A 271 -7.83 8.57 0.66
CA MET A 271 -7.61 8.88 -0.75
C MET A 271 -8.52 10.01 -1.20
N VAL A 272 -8.07 10.76 -2.22
CA VAL A 272 -8.84 11.81 -2.91
C VAL A 272 -8.61 11.69 -4.40
N ALA A 273 -9.68 11.77 -5.20
CA ALA A 273 -9.63 11.92 -6.65
C ALA A 273 -10.39 13.18 -7.04
N SER A 274 -9.74 14.10 -7.74
CA SER A 274 -10.28 15.42 -8.02
C SER A 274 -10.48 15.61 -9.52
N HIS A 275 -11.65 16.09 -9.91
CA HIS A 275 -11.87 16.56 -11.25
C HIS A 275 -10.87 17.67 -11.60
N TYR A 276 -10.34 17.63 -12.80
CA TYR A 276 -9.57 18.71 -13.40
C TYR A 276 -10.44 19.38 -14.46
N ASP A 277 -10.59 20.70 -14.37
CA ASP A 277 -11.30 21.48 -15.39
C ASP A 277 -10.43 22.64 -15.85
N GLY A 278 -9.78 22.47 -16.97
CA GLY A 278 -8.91 23.47 -17.59
C GLY A 278 -9.57 24.82 -17.86
N PHE A 279 -10.90 24.88 -17.86
CA PHE A 279 -11.68 26.10 -18.13
C PHE A 279 -12.48 26.57 -16.91
N ALA A 280 -12.22 26.02 -15.72
CA ALA A 280 -12.91 26.40 -14.51
C ALA A 280 -12.78 27.91 -14.21
N LYS A 281 -13.88 28.52 -13.80
CA LYS A 281 -13.96 29.93 -13.43
C LYS A 281 -14.62 30.10 -12.06
N GLY A 282 -14.50 31.31 -11.50
CA GLY A 282 -15.09 31.61 -10.20
C GLY A 282 -14.48 30.79 -9.07
N VAL A 283 -15.31 30.21 -8.23
CA VAL A 283 -14.90 29.39 -7.06
C VAL A 283 -14.09 28.17 -7.49
N ALA A 284 -14.58 27.43 -8.50
CA ALA A 284 -13.90 26.25 -9.01
C ALA A 284 -12.49 26.58 -9.53
N GLY A 285 -12.33 27.66 -10.29
CA GLY A 285 -11.02 28.09 -10.80
C GLY A 285 -10.04 28.53 -9.71
N LYS A 286 -10.52 29.16 -8.63
CA LYS A 286 -9.70 29.51 -7.48
C LYS A 286 -9.20 28.28 -6.73
N LEU A 287 -10.11 27.34 -6.44
CA LEU A 287 -9.76 26.08 -5.77
C LEU A 287 -8.79 25.26 -6.59
N ASP A 288 -9.07 25.09 -7.89
CA ASP A 288 -8.28 24.28 -8.80
C ASP A 288 -6.82 24.77 -8.90
N SER A 289 -6.57 26.10 -8.86
CA SER A 289 -5.21 26.65 -8.83
C SER A 289 -4.41 26.32 -7.56
N MET A 290 -5.11 26.01 -6.46
CA MET A 290 -4.51 25.69 -5.16
C MET A 290 -4.54 24.19 -4.81
N LEU A 291 -5.22 23.36 -5.60
CA LEU A 291 -5.31 21.91 -5.32
C LEU A 291 -3.94 21.24 -5.37
N ILE A 292 -3.09 21.59 -6.32
CA ILE A 292 -1.78 20.93 -6.51
C ILE A 292 -0.88 21.06 -5.29
N PRO A 293 -0.65 22.28 -4.72
CA PRO A 293 0.07 22.42 -3.47
C PRO A 293 -0.58 21.67 -2.32
N ALA A 294 -1.90 21.80 -2.15
CA ALA A 294 -2.63 21.14 -1.08
C ALA A 294 -2.53 19.62 -1.18
N PHE A 295 -2.73 19.06 -2.37
CA PHE A 295 -2.59 17.63 -2.59
C PHE A 295 -1.17 17.12 -2.36
N SER A 296 -0.15 17.90 -2.77
CA SER A 296 1.25 17.52 -2.52
C SER A 296 1.55 17.43 -1.02
N MET A 297 1.01 18.36 -0.21
CA MET A 297 1.11 18.29 1.24
C MET A 297 0.33 17.09 1.82
N LEU A 298 -0.88 16.80 1.32
CA LEU A 298 -1.66 15.65 1.76
C LEU A 298 -1.00 14.32 1.40
N ILE A 299 -0.40 14.20 0.21
CA ILE A 299 0.36 13.00 -0.21
C ILE A 299 1.54 12.76 0.73
N LYS A 300 2.31 13.81 1.05
CA LYS A 300 3.40 13.73 2.04
C LYS A 300 2.91 13.21 3.39
N GLN A 301 1.69 13.59 3.80
CA GLN A 301 1.07 13.17 5.06
C GLN A 301 0.31 11.84 4.96
N GLY A 302 0.41 11.13 3.84
CA GLY A 302 -0.09 9.78 3.64
C GLY A 302 -1.51 9.66 3.09
N THR A 303 -2.13 10.77 2.62
CA THR A 303 -3.40 10.72 1.89
C THR A 303 -3.12 10.78 0.40
N ALA A 304 -3.38 9.70 -0.33
CA ALA A 304 -3.15 9.65 -1.77
C ALA A 304 -4.11 10.59 -2.51
N CYS A 305 -3.57 11.49 -3.34
CA CYS A 305 -4.37 12.48 -4.06
C CYS A 305 -4.07 12.41 -5.56
N ALA A 306 -5.08 12.02 -6.34
CA ALA A 306 -5.04 11.96 -7.80
C ALA A 306 -5.83 13.10 -8.42
N VAL A 307 -5.40 13.54 -9.58
CA VAL A 307 -6.13 14.50 -10.43
C VAL A 307 -6.96 13.76 -11.48
N GLU A 308 -7.72 14.52 -12.29
CA GLU A 308 -8.57 14.00 -13.38
C GLU A 308 -9.69 13.07 -12.92
N GLY A 309 -9.90 12.96 -11.60
CA GLY A 309 -10.94 12.13 -11.01
C GLY A 309 -10.64 10.63 -11.05
N ASP A 310 -9.36 10.23 -11.18
CA ASP A 310 -8.97 8.83 -11.22
C ASP A 310 -8.85 8.21 -9.83
N MET A 311 -9.93 7.56 -9.39
CA MET A 311 -9.94 6.81 -8.13
C MET A 311 -9.03 5.56 -8.17
N LYS A 312 -8.82 4.94 -9.34
CA LYS A 312 -7.98 3.73 -9.45
C LYS A 312 -6.53 4.05 -9.23
N VAL A 313 -6.02 5.15 -9.81
CA VAL A 313 -4.64 5.56 -9.52
C VAL A 313 -4.48 6.08 -8.09
N ALA A 314 -5.49 6.74 -7.49
CA ALA A 314 -5.46 7.10 -6.09
C ALA A 314 -5.34 5.86 -5.18
N MET A 315 -6.02 4.75 -5.52
CA MET A 315 -5.86 3.46 -4.86
C MET A 315 -4.44 2.90 -5.04
N ALA A 316 -3.89 2.93 -6.25
CA ALA A 316 -2.53 2.47 -6.54
C ALA A 316 -1.48 3.28 -5.76
N MET A 317 -1.61 4.61 -5.72
CA MET A 317 -0.78 5.50 -4.90
C MET A 317 -0.88 5.15 -3.40
N SER A 318 -2.10 4.91 -2.90
CA SER A 318 -2.32 4.53 -1.50
C SER A 318 -1.69 3.19 -1.15
N ILE A 319 -1.76 2.20 -2.04
CA ILE A 319 -1.08 0.90 -1.89
C ILE A 319 0.42 1.14 -1.78
N LEU A 320 1.03 1.80 -2.77
CA LEU A 320 2.47 2.03 -2.80
C LEU A 320 2.95 2.89 -1.61
N LYS A 321 2.21 3.96 -1.25
CA LYS A 321 2.54 4.77 -0.07
C LYS A 321 2.52 3.94 1.22
N THR A 322 1.61 2.98 1.33
CA THR A 322 1.51 2.10 2.50
C THR A 322 2.64 1.07 2.57
N ILE A 323 3.03 0.46 1.44
CA ILE A 323 4.03 -0.62 1.45
C ILE A 323 5.47 -0.14 1.23
N ALA A 324 5.65 0.99 0.53
CA ALA A 324 6.95 1.52 0.11
C ALA A 324 7.31 2.88 0.73
N GLY A 325 6.35 3.56 1.36
CA GLY A 325 6.54 4.92 1.90
C GLY A 325 6.41 6.05 0.87
N THR A 326 6.37 5.73 -0.43
CA THR A 326 6.21 6.69 -1.53
C THR A 326 5.11 6.24 -2.48
N GLY A 327 4.42 7.20 -3.13
CA GLY A 327 3.33 6.90 -4.05
C GLY A 327 3.04 8.10 -4.97
N GLN A 328 3.71 8.17 -6.13
CA GLN A 328 3.62 9.25 -7.10
C GLN A 328 2.64 8.93 -8.22
N LEU A 329 1.76 9.87 -8.57
CA LEU A 329 0.96 9.81 -9.80
C LEU A 329 1.86 9.95 -11.01
N SER A 330 1.68 9.12 -12.02
CA SER A 330 2.47 9.10 -13.25
C SER A 330 1.66 8.57 -14.44
N GLU A 331 2.15 8.85 -15.64
CA GLU A 331 1.70 8.28 -16.92
C GLU A 331 2.88 8.15 -17.89
N MET A 332 2.68 7.41 -18.97
CA MET A 332 3.65 7.31 -20.06
C MET A 332 3.68 8.58 -20.90
N TYR A 333 4.77 9.35 -20.86
CA TYR A 333 4.92 10.55 -21.68
C TYR A 333 5.54 10.26 -23.04
N SER A 334 6.64 9.52 -23.06
CA SER A 334 7.43 9.33 -24.28
C SER A 334 8.40 8.17 -24.17
N ILE A 335 8.98 7.79 -25.30
CA ILE A 335 10.10 6.83 -25.38
C ILE A 335 11.28 7.52 -26.02
N ASP A 336 12.46 7.44 -25.40
CA ASP A 336 13.71 7.68 -26.05
C ASP A 336 14.21 6.37 -26.67
N PHE A 337 14.03 6.23 -27.97
CA PHE A 337 14.41 5.03 -28.70
C PHE A 337 15.92 4.88 -28.90
N ASN A 338 16.71 5.97 -28.74
CA ASN A 338 18.17 5.90 -28.84
C ASN A 338 18.78 5.32 -27.55
N GLU A 339 18.23 5.73 -26.42
CA GLU A 339 18.72 5.30 -25.11
C GLU A 339 17.93 4.12 -24.54
N ASP A 340 16.84 3.70 -25.19
CA ASP A 340 15.93 2.64 -24.74
C ASP A 340 15.33 2.94 -23.35
N ILE A 341 14.83 4.17 -23.18
CA ILE A 341 14.29 4.74 -21.94
C ILE A 341 12.83 5.12 -22.13
N CYS A 342 12.00 4.80 -21.14
CA CYS A 342 10.66 5.38 -20.98
C CYS A 342 10.74 6.67 -20.17
N ILE A 343 10.16 7.75 -20.68
CA ILE A 343 9.92 8.97 -19.90
C ILE A 343 8.52 8.86 -19.29
N ILE A 344 8.47 8.84 -17.99
CA ILE A 344 7.24 8.62 -17.20
C ILE A 344 7.08 9.79 -16.24
N GLY A 345 5.89 10.36 -16.14
CA GLY A 345 5.66 11.51 -15.26
C GLY A 345 4.19 11.90 -15.22
N HIS A 346 3.88 13.01 -14.56
CA HIS A 346 2.56 13.62 -14.60
C HIS A 346 2.61 15.08 -14.17
N SER A 347 1.75 15.90 -14.77
CA SER A 347 1.51 17.29 -14.33
C SER A 347 0.76 17.32 -13.01
N GLY A 348 1.16 18.21 -12.11
CA GLY A 348 0.33 18.54 -10.96
C GLY A 348 0.95 18.21 -9.61
N SER A 349 0.19 17.55 -8.75
CA SER A 349 0.61 17.21 -7.40
C SER A 349 1.67 16.10 -7.41
N GLY A 350 2.59 16.18 -6.46
CA GLY A 350 3.68 15.21 -6.34
C GLY A 350 3.93 14.77 -4.90
N ASP A 351 4.44 13.56 -4.77
CA ASP A 351 4.92 13.03 -3.48
C ASP A 351 6.32 13.57 -3.19
N ALA A 352 6.42 14.54 -2.27
CA ALA A 352 7.69 15.14 -1.91
C ALA A 352 8.72 14.10 -1.39
N ASP A 353 8.26 12.98 -0.83
CA ASP A 353 9.12 11.92 -0.30
C ASP A 353 9.81 11.09 -1.40
N ILE A 354 9.34 11.17 -2.65
CA ILE A 354 10.01 10.53 -3.81
C ILE A 354 11.15 11.39 -4.36
N SER A 355 11.28 12.66 -3.95
CA SER A 355 12.26 13.56 -4.52
C SER A 355 13.70 13.26 -4.05
N GLN A 356 14.64 13.26 -4.98
CA GLN A 356 16.08 13.21 -4.69
C GLN A 356 16.58 14.50 -4.02
N ALA A 357 15.97 15.64 -4.37
CA ALA A 357 16.32 16.94 -3.78
C ALA A 357 15.75 17.04 -2.35
N LYS A 358 16.52 17.68 -1.46
CA LYS A 358 16.06 17.94 -0.09
C LYS A 358 14.76 18.76 -0.07
N LYS A 359 14.65 19.74 -0.98
CA LYS A 359 13.43 20.52 -1.23
C LYS A 359 13.06 20.35 -2.70
N PRO A 360 11.97 19.63 -3.03
CA PRO A 360 11.48 19.60 -4.41
C PRO A 360 11.01 20.96 -4.85
N SER A 361 11.18 21.27 -6.14
CA SER A 361 10.76 22.56 -6.69
C SER A 361 9.26 22.62 -6.86
N MET A 362 8.69 23.80 -6.59
CA MET A 362 7.32 24.14 -6.93
C MET A 362 7.37 25.34 -7.88
N LYS A 363 6.87 25.17 -9.10
CA LYS A 363 6.90 26.19 -10.14
C LYS A 363 5.57 26.92 -10.24
N ILE A 364 5.65 28.22 -10.55
CA ILE A 364 4.51 29.04 -10.89
C ILE A 364 4.37 29.01 -12.41
N VAL A 365 3.17 28.69 -12.90
CA VAL A 365 2.89 28.65 -14.34
C VAL A 365 1.71 29.52 -14.67
N ASP A 366 1.80 30.26 -15.79
CA ASP A 366 0.73 31.13 -16.26
C ASP A 366 -0.36 30.34 -17.01
N VAL A 367 0.03 29.22 -17.62
CA VAL A 367 -0.87 28.35 -18.38
C VAL A 367 -0.48 26.90 -18.08
N PHE A 368 -1.46 26.12 -17.63
CA PHE A 368 -1.32 24.67 -17.53
C PHE A 368 -1.63 24.00 -18.87
N HIS A 369 -1.07 22.80 -19.09
CA HIS A 369 -1.52 21.91 -20.14
C HIS A 369 -3.05 21.70 -20.05
N GLY A 370 -3.76 22.10 -21.12
CA GLY A 370 -5.22 22.01 -21.18
C GLY A 370 -6.01 22.94 -20.26
N LYS A 371 -5.37 23.91 -19.58
CA LYS A 371 -6.03 24.86 -18.66
C LYS A 371 -5.71 26.30 -18.98
N THR A 372 -6.71 27.17 -18.89
CA THR A 372 -6.56 28.63 -18.97
C THR A 372 -6.45 29.23 -17.56
N GLY A 373 -5.34 29.87 -17.26
CA GLY A 373 -5.07 30.49 -15.96
C GLY A 373 -3.90 29.84 -15.23
N GLY A 374 -3.28 30.59 -14.35
CA GLY A 374 -2.08 30.19 -13.63
C GLY A 374 -2.34 29.27 -12.45
N GLY A 375 -1.26 28.74 -11.91
CA GLY A 375 -1.26 27.94 -10.70
C GLY A 375 0.12 27.43 -10.34
N TYR A 376 0.19 26.37 -9.55
CA TYR A 376 1.42 25.79 -9.09
C TYR A 376 1.57 24.34 -9.60
N LEU A 377 2.80 23.97 -9.98
CA LEU A 377 3.18 22.60 -10.34
C LEU A 377 4.33 22.15 -9.43
N THR A 378 4.33 20.90 -9.05
CA THR A 378 5.51 20.30 -8.42
C THR A 378 6.44 19.76 -9.50
N GLN A 379 7.73 20.08 -9.39
CA GLN A 379 8.76 19.52 -10.25
C GLN A 379 9.92 19.02 -9.41
N PHE A 380 10.17 17.74 -9.43
CA PHE A 380 11.30 17.11 -8.79
C PHE A 380 11.71 15.85 -9.52
N TYR A 381 12.89 15.36 -9.17
CA TYR A 381 13.48 14.18 -9.79
C TYR A 381 13.45 13.05 -8.76
N PRO A 382 12.79 11.93 -9.06
CA PRO A 382 12.95 10.72 -8.27
C PRO A 382 14.42 10.27 -8.25
N PRO A 383 14.89 9.61 -7.20
CA PRO A 383 16.27 9.16 -7.10
C PRO A 383 16.60 8.16 -8.22
N VAL A 384 17.87 8.18 -8.64
CA VAL A 384 18.44 7.12 -9.44
C VAL A 384 18.40 5.82 -8.67
N GLY A 385 17.96 4.73 -9.30
CA GLY A 385 17.83 3.41 -8.72
C GLY A 385 16.47 2.76 -8.95
N ASP A 386 16.19 1.77 -8.16
CA ASP A 386 15.03 0.90 -8.29
C ASP A 386 13.71 1.67 -8.17
N VAL A 387 12.75 1.34 -9.03
CA VAL A 387 11.40 1.90 -9.05
C VAL A 387 10.38 0.80 -9.34
N THR A 388 9.20 0.91 -8.71
CA THR A 388 8.05 0.04 -8.98
C THR A 388 6.90 0.87 -9.50
N TYR A 389 6.21 0.35 -10.50
CA TYR A 389 4.98 0.90 -11.07
C TYR A 389 3.79 -0.01 -10.77
N LEU A 390 2.65 0.60 -10.44
CA LEU A 390 1.39 -0.09 -10.18
C LEU A 390 0.24 0.62 -10.90
N GLY A 391 -0.43 -0.10 -11.80
CA GLY A 391 -1.70 0.29 -12.40
C GLY A 391 -2.85 -0.56 -11.87
N ILE A 392 -4.05 -0.02 -11.87
CA ILE A 392 -5.27 -0.73 -11.51
C ILE A 392 -6.28 -0.59 -12.64
N THR A 393 -6.99 -1.66 -12.95
CA THR A 393 -8.08 -1.65 -13.92
C THR A 393 -9.24 -2.54 -13.47
N GLN A 394 -10.33 -2.50 -14.22
CA GLN A 394 -11.44 -3.44 -14.10
C GLN A 394 -11.65 -4.12 -15.45
N ASP A 395 -11.94 -5.40 -15.41
CA ASP A 395 -12.36 -6.13 -16.61
C ASP A 395 -13.83 -5.82 -16.99
N LYS A 396 -14.31 -6.43 -18.08
CA LYS A 396 -15.69 -6.25 -18.57
C LYS A 396 -16.77 -6.70 -17.58
N ASP A 397 -16.41 -7.55 -16.60
CA ASP A 397 -17.30 -8.09 -15.57
C ASP A 397 -17.13 -7.31 -14.23
N GLY A 398 -16.33 -6.23 -14.24
CA GLY A 398 -16.08 -5.35 -13.11
C GLY A 398 -15.08 -5.89 -12.08
N HIS A 399 -14.36 -7.00 -12.38
CA HIS A 399 -13.33 -7.49 -11.48
C HIS A 399 -12.09 -6.61 -11.56
N PHE A 400 -11.55 -6.27 -10.39
CA PHE A 400 -10.29 -5.52 -10.34
C PHE A 400 -9.11 -6.39 -10.73
N LYS A 401 -8.13 -5.77 -11.37
CA LYS A 401 -6.84 -6.35 -11.73
C LYS A 401 -5.73 -5.34 -11.46
N PHE A 402 -4.62 -5.80 -10.92
CA PHE A 402 -3.39 -5.03 -10.80
C PHE A 402 -2.47 -5.30 -11.99
N VAL A 403 -1.76 -4.28 -12.41
CA VAL A 403 -0.68 -4.38 -13.41
C VAL A 403 0.57 -3.79 -12.76
N ALA A 404 1.64 -4.56 -12.70
CA ALA A 404 2.84 -4.17 -11.98
C ALA A 404 4.11 -4.36 -12.84
N ALA A 405 5.07 -3.46 -12.65
CA ALA A 405 6.39 -3.55 -13.26
C ALA A 405 7.47 -2.98 -12.34
N GLU A 406 8.67 -3.52 -12.44
CA GLU A 406 9.88 -2.95 -11.85
C GLU A 406 10.82 -2.45 -12.94
N GLY A 407 11.52 -1.38 -12.64
CA GLY A 407 12.50 -0.77 -13.50
C GLY A 407 13.58 -0.05 -12.70
N VAL A 408 14.43 0.67 -13.39
CA VAL A 408 15.50 1.47 -12.80
C VAL A 408 15.42 2.89 -13.33
N ASN A 409 15.29 3.87 -12.45
CA ASN A 409 15.41 5.27 -12.81
C ASN A 409 16.88 5.59 -13.07
N GLU A 410 17.17 6.20 -14.21
CA GLU A 410 18.50 6.63 -14.61
C GLU A 410 18.66 8.15 -14.56
N ASP A 411 19.87 8.60 -14.29
CA ASP A 411 20.24 10.00 -14.44
C ASP A 411 20.19 10.43 -15.91
N GLY A 412 20.02 11.72 -16.12
CA GLY A 412 20.04 12.29 -17.48
C GLY A 412 19.04 13.43 -17.68
N PRO A 413 18.95 13.94 -18.92
CA PRO A 413 18.06 15.05 -19.23
C PRO A 413 16.58 14.61 -19.13
N ILE A 414 15.75 15.48 -18.58
CA ILE A 414 14.29 15.34 -18.53
C ILE A 414 13.64 16.47 -19.32
N PHE A 415 12.34 16.36 -19.56
CA PHE A 415 11.58 17.44 -20.17
C PHE A 415 11.53 18.68 -19.27
N THR A 416 11.58 19.88 -19.88
CA THR A 416 11.67 21.17 -19.19
C THR A 416 10.36 21.94 -19.09
N PHE A 417 9.23 21.30 -19.37
CA PHE A 417 7.91 21.96 -19.34
C PHE A 417 7.31 22.12 -17.93
N GLY A 418 8.02 21.72 -16.89
CA GLY A 418 7.64 22.02 -15.52
C GLY A 418 7.04 20.88 -14.72
N ASP A 419 6.84 19.71 -15.33
CA ASP A 419 6.27 18.55 -14.66
C ASP A 419 7.33 17.65 -14.02
N THR A 420 6.93 16.91 -13.00
CA THR A 420 7.73 15.79 -12.48
C THR A 420 7.76 14.69 -13.53
N ASN A 421 8.96 14.28 -13.95
CA ASN A 421 9.13 13.16 -14.85
C ASN A 421 10.44 12.41 -14.56
N MET A 422 10.47 11.13 -14.91
CA MET A 422 11.56 10.18 -14.65
C MET A 422 11.99 9.49 -15.93
N ARG A 423 13.25 9.08 -15.94
CA ARG A 423 13.87 8.28 -17.01
C ARG A 423 13.95 6.85 -16.52
N THR A 424 13.08 5.98 -16.99
CA THR A 424 13.04 4.60 -16.49
C THR A 424 13.49 3.60 -17.57
N ARG A 425 14.46 2.78 -17.21
CA ARG A 425 14.88 1.60 -17.96
C ARG A 425 14.18 0.37 -17.43
N PHE A 426 13.62 -0.41 -18.34
CA PHE A 426 13.00 -1.70 -18.02
C PHE A 426 13.84 -2.86 -18.56
N SER A 427 13.85 -4.00 -17.87
CA SER A 427 14.62 -5.19 -18.25
C SER A 427 14.27 -5.75 -19.65
N ILE A 428 13.05 -5.49 -20.10
CA ILE A 428 12.55 -5.94 -21.42
C ILE A 428 12.68 -4.88 -22.52
N GLY A 429 13.26 -3.71 -22.21
CA GLY A 429 13.36 -2.56 -23.11
C GLY A 429 12.08 -1.73 -23.19
N ALA A 430 12.25 -0.44 -23.56
CA ALA A 430 11.18 0.56 -23.50
C ALA A 430 10.01 0.25 -24.44
N ARG A 431 10.30 -0.23 -25.67
CA ARG A 431 9.26 -0.62 -26.64
C ARG A 431 8.38 -1.76 -26.13
N GLU A 432 9.03 -2.82 -25.65
CA GLU A 432 8.33 -4.01 -25.18
C GLU A 432 7.57 -3.73 -23.90
N PHE A 433 8.14 -2.92 -23.00
CA PHE A 433 7.43 -2.44 -21.83
C PHE A 433 6.14 -1.68 -22.21
N CYS A 434 6.24 -0.69 -23.10
CA CYS A 434 5.09 0.08 -23.55
C CYS A 434 3.98 -0.81 -24.14
N ASN A 435 4.36 -1.78 -24.98
CA ASN A 435 3.42 -2.73 -25.58
C ASN A 435 2.73 -3.58 -24.50
N ARG A 436 3.48 -4.27 -23.66
CA ARG A 436 2.91 -5.17 -22.66
C ARG A 436 2.11 -4.46 -21.57
N TRP A 437 2.59 -3.28 -21.12
CA TRP A 437 1.86 -2.47 -20.16
C TRP A 437 0.50 -2.04 -20.73
N SER A 438 0.49 -1.55 -21.97
CA SER A 438 -0.74 -1.12 -22.63
C SER A 438 -1.69 -2.29 -22.92
N GLU A 439 -1.18 -3.45 -23.35
CA GLU A 439 -1.97 -4.66 -23.60
C GLU A 439 -2.54 -5.25 -22.31
N ALA A 440 -1.86 -5.09 -21.17
CA ALA A 440 -2.40 -5.47 -19.87
C ALA A 440 -3.61 -4.61 -19.45
N GLY A 441 -3.78 -3.42 -20.06
CA GLY A 441 -4.98 -2.57 -19.97
C GLY A 441 -5.24 -1.95 -18.61
N PRO A 442 -4.23 -1.42 -17.88
CA PRO A 442 -4.50 -0.55 -16.73
C PRO A 442 -5.16 0.75 -17.20
N THR A 443 -5.60 1.63 -16.28
CA THR A 443 -5.85 3.02 -16.64
C THR A 443 -4.58 3.61 -17.26
N HIS A 444 -4.70 4.68 -18.05
CA HIS A 444 -3.52 5.32 -18.62
C HIS A 444 -2.58 5.88 -17.53
N HIS A 445 -3.11 6.19 -16.34
CA HIS A 445 -2.32 6.52 -15.16
C HIS A 445 -1.74 5.28 -14.48
N MET A 446 -0.59 5.46 -13.85
CA MET A 446 0.07 4.50 -12.96
C MET A 446 0.62 5.22 -11.72
N ALA A 447 0.72 4.52 -10.63
CA ALA A 447 1.46 5.00 -9.48
C ALA A 447 2.91 4.51 -9.51
N ALA A 448 3.85 5.33 -9.04
CA ALA A 448 5.27 5.00 -8.95
C ALA A 448 5.76 5.07 -7.50
N ALA A 449 6.66 4.16 -7.11
CA ALA A 449 7.33 4.17 -5.81
C ALA A 449 8.82 3.81 -5.93
N VAL A 450 9.64 4.36 -5.06
CA VAL A 450 11.07 4.03 -4.96
C VAL A 450 11.24 2.61 -4.41
N GLY A 451 12.14 1.85 -5.02
CA GLY A 451 12.45 0.47 -4.66
C GLY A 451 11.70 -0.58 -5.46
N HIS A 452 12.07 -1.85 -5.28
CA HIS A 452 11.40 -3.02 -5.86
C HIS A 452 10.39 -3.62 -4.88
N HIS A 453 9.10 -3.64 -5.24
CA HIS A 453 8.00 -3.99 -4.34
C HIS A 453 7.00 -5.00 -4.93
N ILE A 454 7.27 -5.62 -6.07
CA ILE A 454 6.36 -6.59 -6.69
C ILE A 454 6.02 -7.73 -5.72
N ASP A 455 6.98 -8.23 -4.95
CA ASP A 455 6.72 -9.31 -3.99
C ASP A 455 5.70 -8.89 -2.91
N THR A 456 5.77 -7.64 -2.44
CA THR A 456 4.77 -7.09 -1.50
C THR A 456 3.44 -6.81 -2.18
N ILE A 457 3.44 -6.32 -3.44
CA ILE A 457 2.21 -6.14 -4.25
C ILE A 457 1.48 -7.47 -4.43
N LEU A 458 2.18 -8.57 -4.68
CA LEU A 458 1.58 -9.91 -4.78
C LEU A 458 0.91 -10.34 -3.46
N LYS A 459 1.49 -9.98 -2.31
CA LYS A 459 0.88 -10.21 -1.00
C LYS A 459 -0.38 -9.36 -0.80
N VAL A 460 -0.34 -8.08 -1.17
CA VAL A 460 -1.52 -7.18 -1.18
C VAL A 460 -2.62 -7.77 -2.06
N ALA A 461 -2.29 -8.17 -3.27
CA ALA A 461 -3.23 -8.76 -4.23
C ALA A 461 -3.87 -10.03 -3.67
N LYS A 462 -3.08 -10.91 -3.04
CA LYS A 462 -3.60 -12.11 -2.36
C LYS A 462 -4.53 -11.76 -1.19
N ILE A 463 -4.24 -10.70 -0.43
CA ILE A 463 -5.11 -10.23 0.66
C ILE A 463 -6.43 -9.67 0.11
N LEU A 464 -6.37 -8.88 -0.96
CA LEU A 464 -7.55 -8.26 -1.58
C LEU A 464 -8.30 -9.17 -2.54
N ASP A 465 -7.77 -10.37 -2.84
CA ASP A 465 -8.32 -11.32 -3.81
C ASP A 465 -8.40 -10.73 -5.23
N VAL A 466 -7.29 -10.16 -5.68
CA VAL A 466 -7.16 -9.49 -6.98
C VAL A 466 -6.05 -10.13 -7.79
N PRO A 467 -6.26 -10.48 -9.08
CA PRO A 467 -5.20 -10.95 -9.96
C PRO A 467 -4.18 -9.84 -10.26
N VAL A 468 -2.94 -10.24 -10.56
CA VAL A 468 -1.83 -9.35 -10.92
C VAL A 468 -1.21 -9.80 -12.23
N ASP A 469 -1.10 -8.87 -13.19
CA ASP A 469 -0.26 -9.02 -14.37
C ASP A 469 1.11 -8.38 -14.09
N ILE A 470 2.17 -9.16 -14.08
CA ILE A 470 3.55 -8.67 -13.97
C ILE A 470 4.10 -8.47 -15.38
N VAL A 471 4.37 -7.21 -15.75
CA VAL A 471 4.89 -6.86 -17.07
C VAL A 471 6.38 -7.16 -17.17
N CYS A 472 7.15 -6.79 -16.16
CA CYS A 472 8.58 -7.11 -16.00
C CYS A 472 9.06 -6.92 -14.56
N ARG A 473 10.21 -7.52 -14.28
CA ARG A 473 11.00 -7.34 -13.06
C ARG A 473 12.43 -6.94 -13.41
#